data_3e213e0efd9e70862a823213e185bf9f
#
_entry.id   3e213e0efd9e70862a823213e185bf9f
#
_cell.length_a   1.000
_cell.length_b   1.000
_cell.length_c   1.000
_cell.angle_alpha   90.00
_cell.angle_beta   90.00
_cell.angle_gamma   90.00
#
_symmetry.space_group_name_H-M   'P 1'
#
loop_
_entity.id
_entity.type
_entity.pdbx_description
1 polymer ?
#
loop_
_entity_poly.entity_id
_entity_poly.type
_entity_poly.pdbx_seq_one_letter_code
_entity_poly.pdbx_strand_id
1 'polypeptide(L)'
;MAEFSYFWDNPGTGDAPALGYDNEDMYEVLRMIFNGTGDQGVLLGWLDELECTDGGADTVTVLPGGAYAYGMWFESDDNEDIDVNAYRGGNCLIVVRAVWATQTVRIVARAVGALTQVAGNTWEIPLYTM
;
A
#
# COMPACT_ATOMS: atom_id res chain seq x y z
N MET A 1 -31.57 2.11 -1.68
CA MET A 1 -30.18 1.67 -1.53
C MET A 1 -29.99 0.36 -2.24
N ALA A 2 -28.92 0.21 -2.97
CA ALA A 2 -28.61 -1.03 -3.66
C ALA A 2 -27.78 -1.95 -2.74
N GLU A 3 -28.04 -3.23 -2.83
CA GLU A 3 -27.24 -4.25 -2.17
C GLU A 3 -26.35 -4.90 -3.23
N PHE A 4 -25.07 -5.16 -2.88
CA PHE A 4 -24.11 -5.77 -3.78
C PHE A 4 -23.39 -6.93 -3.10
N SER A 5 -23.15 -7.98 -3.87
CA SER A 5 -22.25 -9.06 -3.50
C SER A 5 -21.19 -9.26 -4.56
N TYR A 6 -20.01 -9.76 -4.16
CA TYR A 6 -18.83 -9.79 -5.01
C TYR A 6 -18.33 -11.22 -5.22
N PHE A 7 -17.42 -11.36 -6.20
CA PHE A 7 -16.68 -12.59 -6.50
C PHE A 7 -17.52 -13.74 -7.08
N TRP A 8 -18.53 -13.37 -7.87
CA TRP A 8 -19.31 -14.34 -8.62
C TRP A 8 -18.65 -14.70 -9.94
N ASP A 9 -18.74 -15.97 -10.35
CA ASP A 9 -18.05 -16.50 -11.53
C ASP A 9 -18.74 -16.19 -12.85
N ASN A 10 -20.00 -15.80 -12.82
CA ASN A 10 -20.82 -15.68 -14.02
C ASN A 10 -21.17 -14.21 -14.31
N PRO A 11 -20.34 -13.49 -15.08
CA PRO A 11 -20.57 -12.09 -15.37
C PRO A 11 -21.91 -11.84 -16.05
N GLY A 12 -22.59 -10.76 -15.63
CA GLY A 12 -23.86 -10.34 -16.22
C GLY A 12 -25.09 -11.04 -15.65
N THR A 13 -24.93 -11.87 -14.60
CA THR A 13 -26.03 -12.56 -13.94
C THR A 13 -26.05 -12.18 -12.44
N GLY A 14 -27.21 -11.79 -11.93
CA GLY A 14 -27.35 -11.37 -10.53
C GLY A 14 -26.44 -10.17 -10.25
N ASP A 15 -25.62 -10.27 -9.22
CA ASP A 15 -24.65 -9.22 -8.83
C ASP A 15 -23.33 -9.30 -9.58
N ALA A 16 -23.13 -10.31 -10.42
CA ALA A 16 -21.91 -10.43 -11.20
C ALA A 16 -21.87 -9.36 -12.29
N PRO A 17 -20.82 -8.51 -12.35
CA PRO A 17 -20.73 -7.50 -13.40
C PRO A 17 -20.47 -8.11 -14.76
N ALA A 18 -21.09 -7.54 -15.80
CA ALA A 18 -20.99 -8.06 -17.16
C ALA A 18 -19.55 -8.07 -17.71
N LEU A 19 -18.72 -7.15 -17.25
CA LEU A 19 -17.33 -7.00 -17.69
C LEU A 19 -16.30 -7.49 -16.64
N GLY A 20 -16.78 -8.17 -15.59
CA GLY A 20 -15.93 -8.63 -14.49
C GLY A 20 -15.72 -7.56 -13.42
N TYR A 21 -14.90 -7.90 -12.44
CA TYR A 21 -14.56 -7.00 -11.34
C TYR A 21 -13.36 -6.15 -11.73
N ASP A 22 -13.38 -4.87 -11.37
CA ASP A 22 -12.26 -3.96 -11.58
C ASP A 22 -11.52 -3.69 -10.25
N ASN A 23 -10.50 -2.83 -10.32
CA ASN A 23 -9.72 -2.47 -9.14
C ASN A 23 -10.54 -1.73 -8.09
N GLU A 24 -11.55 -0.97 -8.49
CA GLU A 24 -12.44 -0.28 -7.57
C GLU A 24 -13.26 -1.27 -6.75
N ASP A 25 -13.81 -2.29 -7.38
CA ASP A 25 -14.53 -3.37 -6.69
C ASP A 25 -13.62 -4.06 -5.67
N MET A 26 -12.38 -4.34 -6.05
CA MET A 26 -11.42 -5.04 -5.21
C MET A 26 -11.02 -4.19 -3.99
N TYR A 27 -10.68 -2.93 -4.18
CA TYR A 27 -10.26 -2.13 -3.05
C TYR A 27 -11.43 -1.82 -2.10
N GLU A 28 -12.66 -1.72 -2.60
CA GLU A 28 -13.82 -1.55 -1.73
C GLU A 28 -14.04 -2.75 -0.82
N VAL A 29 -13.91 -3.96 -1.35
CA VAL A 29 -13.99 -5.18 -0.53
C VAL A 29 -12.90 -5.19 0.54
N LEU A 30 -11.67 -4.86 0.18
CA LEU A 30 -10.55 -4.82 1.12
C LEU A 30 -10.76 -3.74 2.20
N ARG A 31 -11.29 -2.58 1.83
CA ARG A 31 -11.64 -1.54 2.80
C ARG A 31 -12.69 -2.03 3.79
N MET A 32 -13.70 -2.75 3.34
CA MET A 32 -14.72 -3.32 4.22
C MET A 32 -14.10 -4.30 5.22
N ILE A 33 -13.20 -5.17 4.76
CA ILE A 33 -12.54 -6.16 5.60
C ILE A 33 -11.66 -5.47 6.66
N PHE A 34 -10.92 -4.43 6.28
CA PHE A 34 -9.97 -3.76 7.16
C PHE A 34 -10.50 -2.51 7.86
N ASN A 35 -11.77 -2.22 7.70
CA ASN A 35 -12.37 -1.00 8.26
C ASN A 35 -12.19 -0.88 9.79
N GLY A 36 -12.21 -2.00 10.51
CA GLY A 36 -11.97 -2.03 11.96
C GLY A 36 -10.54 -1.66 12.38
N THR A 37 -9.59 -1.69 11.44
CA THR A 37 -8.19 -1.31 11.66
C THR A 37 -7.81 -0.03 10.93
N GLY A 38 -8.80 0.69 10.38
CA GLY A 38 -8.59 1.79 9.46
C GLY A 38 -8.38 1.27 8.03
N ASP A 39 -8.28 2.16 7.08
CA ASP A 39 -8.17 1.80 5.67
C ASP A 39 -6.71 1.63 5.22
N GLN A 40 -5.78 1.46 6.14
CA GLN A 40 -4.36 1.46 5.84
C GLN A 40 -3.54 0.77 6.94
N GLY A 41 -2.38 0.30 6.56
CA GLY A 41 -1.40 -0.22 7.50
C GLY A 41 -0.56 -1.36 6.94
N VAL A 42 0.41 -1.76 7.75
CA VAL A 42 1.22 -2.95 7.50
C VAL A 42 0.49 -4.17 8.05
N LEU A 43 0.57 -5.28 7.33
CA LEU A 43 -0.02 -6.53 7.78
C LEU A 43 0.86 -7.16 8.85
N LEU A 44 0.38 -7.16 10.08
CA LEU A 44 1.07 -7.78 11.21
C LEU A 44 1.05 -9.31 11.07
N GLY A 45 2.16 -9.95 11.41
CA GLY A 45 2.30 -11.39 11.33
C GLY A 45 2.49 -11.93 9.90
N TRP A 46 2.64 -11.07 8.91
CA TRP A 46 2.89 -11.47 7.53
C TRP A 46 4.35 -11.21 7.16
N LEU A 47 5.10 -12.29 6.90
CA LEU A 47 6.53 -12.24 6.63
C LEU A 47 7.27 -11.44 7.71
N ASP A 48 8.12 -10.48 7.34
CA ASP A 48 8.88 -9.64 8.27
C ASP A 48 8.24 -8.26 8.48
N GLU A 49 6.97 -8.14 8.14
CA GLU A 49 6.13 -6.95 8.42
C GLU A 49 6.69 -5.64 7.86
N LEU A 50 7.43 -5.72 6.73
CA LEU A 50 8.11 -4.55 6.13
C LEU A 50 9.05 -3.83 7.11
N GLU A 51 9.70 -4.57 8.01
CA GLU A 51 10.67 -3.99 8.94
C GLU A 51 11.79 -3.29 8.18
N CYS A 52 12.15 -2.10 8.59
CA CYS A 52 13.22 -1.33 8.00
C CYS A 52 14.51 -1.53 8.78
N THR A 53 15.60 -1.83 8.08
CA THR A 53 16.92 -2.04 8.67
C THR A 53 17.96 -1.19 7.93
N ASP A 54 19.10 -0.98 8.60
CA ASP A 54 20.24 -0.31 7.96
C ASP A 54 20.81 -1.21 6.87
N GLY A 55 20.78 -0.72 5.64
CA GLY A 55 21.27 -1.45 4.46
C GLY A 55 22.65 -1.04 4.00
N GLY A 56 23.31 -0.11 4.72
CA GLY A 56 24.61 0.43 4.34
C GLY A 56 24.61 1.95 4.28
N ALA A 57 25.64 2.56 3.68
CA ALA A 57 25.91 4.00 3.79
C ALA A 57 24.76 4.90 3.33
N ASP A 58 24.06 4.55 2.28
CA ASP A 58 22.98 5.38 1.71
C ASP A 58 21.74 4.56 1.39
N THR A 59 21.55 3.47 2.13
CA THR A 59 20.49 2.52 1.83
C THR A 59 19.75 2.15 3.11
N VAL A 60 18.43 2.12 3.02
CA VAL A 60 17.55 1.47 4.00
C VAL A 60 17.00 0.22 3.35
N THR A 61 17.18 -0.93 3.99
CA THR A 61 16.62 -2.19 3.52
C THR A 61 15.29 -2.44 4.19
N VAL A 62 14.25 -2.62 3.38
CA VAL A 62 12.92 -3.01 3.86
C VAL A 62 12.76 -4.50 3.66
N LEU A 63 12.55 -5.22 4.75
CA LEU A 63 12.36 -6.67 4.75
C LEU A 63 11.00 -7.05 4.16
N PRO A 64 10.82 -8.30 3.71
CA PRO A 64 9.55 -8.73 3.12
C PRO A 64 8.34 -8.49 4.01
N GLY A 65 7.22 -8.23 3.38
CA GLY A 65 5.96 -8.02 4.08
C GLY A 65 4.87 -7.51 3.16
N GLY A 66 3.76 -7.14 3.74
CA GLY A 66 2.61 -6.62 3.01
C GLY A 66 2.01 -5.41 3.69
N ALA A 67 1.30 -4.61 2.91
CA ALA A 67 0.59 -3.44 3.40
C ALA A 67 -0.67 -3.21 2.56
N TYR A 68 -1.56 -2.41 3.09
CA TYR A 68 -2.72 -1.94 2.34
C TYR A 68 -2.89 -0.43 2.54
N ALA A 69 -3.21 0.25 1.47
CA ALA A 69 -3.40 1.68 1.45
C ALA A 69 -4.73 1.98 0.78
N TYR A 70 -5.73 2.39 1.55
CA TYR A 70 -7.06 2.70 1.05
C TYR A 70 -7.63 1.56 0.18
N GLY A 71 -7.45 0.30 0.65
CA GLY A 71 -7.86 -0.90 -0.07
C GLY A 71 -6.92 -1.38 -1.17
N MET A 72 -5.88 -0.61 -1.49
CA MET A 72 -4.84 -1.03 -2.42
C MET A 72 -3.84 -1.94 -1.71
N TRP A 73 -3.50 -3.04 -2.36
CA TRP A 73 -2.66 -4.07 -1.79
C TRP A 73 -1.21 -3.93 -2.25
N PHE A 74 -0.27 -4.08 -1.33
CA PHE A 74 1.16 -4.15 -1.60
C PHE A 74 1.74 -5.41 -0.97
N GLU A 75 2.60 -6.08 -1.70
CA GLU A 75 3.37 -7.21 -1.18
C GLU A 75 4.79 -7.18 -1.75
N SER A 76 5.77 -7.46 -0.90
CA SER A 76 7.14 -7.73 -1.31
C SER A 76 7.57 -9.05 -0.66
N ASP A 77 8.06 -9.98 -1.46
CA ASP A 77 8.54 -11.28 -1.02
C ASP A 77 10.07 -11.35 -0.93
N ASP A 78 10.73 -10.22 -1.15
CA ASP A 78 12.18 -10.09 -1.08
C ASP A 78 12.54 -8.76 -0.40
N ASN A 79 13.82 -8.59 -0.07
CA ASN A 79 14.32 -7.33 0.47
C ASN A 79 14.26 -6.23 -0.60
N GLU A 80 13.84 -5.05 -0.19
CA GLU A 80 13.84 -3.86 -1.04
C GLU A 80 14.86 -2.87 -0.49
N ASP A 81 15.89 -2.58 -1.28
CA ASP A 81 16.91 -1.60 -0.93
C ASP A 81 16.52 -0.22 -1.45
N ILE A 82 16.27 0.69 -0.52
CA ILE A 82 15.81 2.04 -0.84
C ILE A 82 16.97 3.01 -0.71
N ASP A 83 17.30 3.69 -1.81
CA ASP A 83 18.34 4.70 -1.85
C ASP A 83 17.88 5.95 -1.08
N VAL A 84 18.64 6.33 -0.07
CA VAL A 84 18.40 7.53 0.75
C VAL A 84 19.51 8.57 0.63
N ASN A 85 20.36 8.46 -0.38
CA ASN A 85 21.49 9.36 -0.57
C ASN A 85 21.06 10.82 -0.66
N ALA A 86 19.93 11.12 -1.29
CA ALA A 86 19.41 12.49 -1.42
C ALA A 86 19.05 13.13 -0.06
N TYR A 87 18.94 12.34 1.00
CA TYR A 87 18.56 12.79 2.35
C TYR A 87 19.70 12.69 3.35
N ARG A 88 20.92 12.53 2.87
CA ARG A 88 22.10 12.43 3.72
C ARG A 88 22.26 13.72 4.56
N GLY A 89 22.42 13.55 5.86
CA GLY A 89 22.55 14.67 6.79
C GLY A 89 21.23 15.36 7.14
N GLY A 90 20.12 14.88 6.63
CA GLY A 90 18.77 15.37 6.92
C GLY A 90 17.87 14.24 7.42
N ASN A 91 16.59 14.54 7.49
CA ASN A 91 15.58 13.57 7.89
C ASN A 91 14.89 12.96 6.65
N CYS A 92 14.72 11.66 6.71
CA CYS A 92 14.09 10.89 5.64
C CYS A 92 12.91 10.09 6.19
N LEU A 93 11.86 10.02 5.41
CA LEU A 93 10.69 9.19 5.69
C LEU A 93 10.58 8.12 4.60
N ILE A 94 10.48 6.87 5.03
CA ILE A 94 10.20 5.73 4.14
C ILE A 94 8.71 5.45 4.22
N VAL A 95 8.06 5.42 3.07
CA VAL A 95 6.61 5.21 2.97
C VAL A 95 6.27 4.14 1.95
N VAL A 96 5.13 3.49 2.14
CA VAL A 96 4.45 2.79 1.06
C VAL A 96 3.52 3.80 0.41
N ARG A 97 3.67 4.00 -0.89
CA ARG A 97 2.89 5.00 -1.65
C ARG A 97 2.07 4.35 -2.73
N ALA A 98 0.77 4.57 -2.67
CA ALA A 98 -0.17 4.20 -3.72
C ALA A 98 -0.43 5.42 -4.61
N VAL A 99 -0.31 5.23 -5.92
CA VAL A 99 -0.55 6.28 -6.93
C VAL A 99 -1.56 5.76 -7.94
N TRP A 100 -2.74 6.37 -7.98
CA TRP A 100 -3.82 5.93 -8.86
C TRP A 100 -3.51 6.17 -10.35
N ALA A 101 -2.88 7.28 -10.67
CA ALA A 101 -2.56 7.61 -12.06
C ALA A 101 -1.68 6.56 -12.74
N THR A 102 -0.76 5.95 -12.00
CA THR A 102 0.14 4.92 -12.51
C THR A 102 -0.32 3.50 -12.12
N GLN A 103 -1.34 3.39 -11.29
CA GLN A 103 -1.84 2.13 -10.76
C GLN A 103 -0.73 1.31 -10.09
N THR A 104 0.06 1.97 -9.25
CA THR A 104 1.19 1.35 -8.55
C THR A 104 1.14 1.58 -7.05
N VAL A 105 1.68 0.62 -6.30
CA VAL A 105 2.01 0.78 -4.89
C VAL A 105 3.49 0.44 -4.75
N ARG A 106 4.28 1.34 -4.19
CA ARG A 106 5.73 1.18 -4.09
C ARG A 106 6.25 1.73 -2.77
N ILE A 107 7.37 1.18 -2.33
CA ILE A 107 8.13 1.74 -1.21
C ILE A 107 9.02 2.86 -1.76
N VAL A 108 8.95 4.03 -1.17
CA VAL A 108 9.75 5.18 -1.60
C VAL A 108 10.29 5.95 -0.41
N ALA A 109 11.41 6.64 -0.62
CA ALA A 109 11.97 7.59 0.32
C ALA A 109 11.52 9.01 -0.03
N ARG A 110 11.26 9.81 0.99
CA ARG A 110 10.91 11.23 0.82
C ARG A 110 11.42 12.05 1.99
N ALA A 111 11.46 13.35 1.84
CA ALA A 111 11.74 14.25 2.96
C ALA A 111 10.63 14.11 4.02
N VAL A 112 11.01 14.28 5.29
CA VAL A 112 10.04 14.28 6.39
C VAL A 112 9.05 15.43 6.20
N GLY A 113 7.79 15.16 6.46
CA GLY A 113 6.70 16.11 6.34
C GLY A 113 5.36 15.41 6.49
N ALA A 114 4.28 16.15 6.30
CA ALA A 114 2.94 15.58 6.34
C ALA A 114 2.77 14.52 5.26
N LEU A 115 2.09 13.43 5.59
CA LEU A 115 1.76 12.38 4.62
C LEU A 115 0.79 12.92 3.58
N THR A 116 0.98 12.50 2.34
CA THR A 116 0.03 12.77 1.27
C THR A 116 -1.04 11.67 1.31
N GLN A 117 -2.28 12.03 1.62
CA GLN A 117 -3.37 11.07 1.76
C GLN A 117 -4.62 11.61 1.06
N VAL A 118 -4.60 11.58 -0.26
CA VAL A 118 -5.72 12.04 -1.11
C VAL A 118 -6.26 10.84 -1.88
N ALA A 119 -7.44 10.38 -1.47
CA ALA A 119 -8.11 9.24 -2.12
C ALA A 119 -8.30 9.50 -3.62
N GLY A 120 -7.99 8.50 -4.44
CA GLY A 120 -8.07 8.61 -5.90
C GLY A 120 -6.87 9.30 -6.54
N ASN A 121 -5.91 9.77 -5.76
CA ASN A 121 -4.71 10.43 -6.24
C ASN A 121 -3.44 9.76 -5.68
N THR A 122 -3.07 10.05 -4.45
CA THR A 122 -1.88 9.50 -3.81
C THR A 122 -2.17 9.23 -2.35
N TRP A 123 -1.78 8.04 -1.88
CA TRP A 123 -1.95 7.67 -0.47
C TRP A 123 -0.65 7.09 0.07
N GLU A 124 -0.15 7.65 1.17
CA GLU A 124 1.10 7.23 1.78
C GLU A 124 0.87 6.62 3.17
N ILE A 125 1.59 5.54 3.45
CA ILE A 125 1.65 4.89 4.76
C ILE A 125 3.09 4.98 5.25
N PRO A 126 3.34 5.51 6.46
CA PRO A 126 4.70 5.59 6.98
C PRO A 126 5.21 4.22 7.42
N LEU A 127 6.46 3.92 7.09
CA LEU A 127 7.16 2.73 7.57
C LEU A 127 8.26 3.08 8.56
N TYR A 128 9.05 4.10 8.27
CA TYR A 128 10.26 4.38 9.02
C TYR A 128 10.68 5.84 8.87
N THR A 129 11.19 6.43 9.94
CA THR A 129 11.76 7.79 9.94
C THR A 129 13.21 7.72 10.41
N MET A 130 14.08 8.32 9.62
CA MET A 130 15.50 8.48 9.98
C MET A 130 15.72 9.78 10.73
#